data_215d3a24ecaddc7843204a038bf67219
#
_entry.id   215d3a24ecaddc7843204a038bf67219
#
_cell.length_a   1.000
_cell.length_b   1.000
_cell.length_c   1.000
_cell.angle_alpha   90.00
_cell.angle_beta   90.00
_cell.angle_gamma   90.00
#
_symmetry.space_group_name_H-M   'P 1'
#
loop_
_entity.id
_entity.type
_entity.pdbx_description
1 polymer ?
#
loop_
_entity_poly.entity_id
_entity_poly.type
_entity_poly.pdbx_seq_one_letter_code
_entity_poly.pdbx_strand_id
1 'polypeptide(L)'
;TCIMAAVAVLIVIVSVNGIPVHDLTEFAARVPGRWEYTIGGVIIFLVSLRLLFASWSRGGSNDLTFENEREGKIHVSQRAMEDYISGFTNDVYGVFGSKCRVKLLKDNQLSVRINASIEPGINIPDTTDEVKRTVKKNIMNVIGVDVADVAVYFKHIKAKE
;
A
#
# COMPACT_ATOMS: atom_id res chain seq x y z
N THR A 1 -1.37 17.07 1.41
CA THR A 1 -1.70 17.79 2.67
C THR A 1 -0.99 19.15 2.76
N CYS A 2 0.31 19.28 2.45
CA CYS A 2 1.02 20.55 2.52
C CYS A 2 0.47 21.63 1.57
N ILE A 3 0.02 21.27 0.37
CA ILE A 3 -0.55 22.23 -0.59
C ILE A 3 -1.91 22.74 -0.10
N MET A 4 -2.75 21.87 0.45
CA MET A 4 -4.02 22.27 1.07
C MET A 4 -3.78 23.20 2.27
N ALA A 5 -2.76 22.91 3.07
CA ALA A 5 -2.36 23.79 4.16
C ALA A 5 -1.86 25.16 3.65
N ALA A 6 -1.04 25.18 2.59
CA ALA A 6 -0.56 26.42 1.99
C ALA A 6 -1.71 27.26 1.41
N VAL A 7 -2.67 26.62 0.70
CA VAL A 7 -3.86 27.29 0.19
C VAL A 7 -4.74 27.81 1.32
N ALA A 8 -4.93 27.02 2.38
CA ALA A 8 -5.71 27.45 3.55
C ALA A 8 -5.06 28.64 4.26
N VAL A 9 -3.73 28.63 4.43
CA VAL A 9 -2.98 29.75 5.00
C VAL A 9 -3.11 31.01 4.12
N LEU A 10 -3.04 30.85 2.81
CA LEU A 10 -3.20 31.95 1.85
C LEU A 10 -4.61 32.54 1.92
N ILE A 11 -5.65 31.71 2.01
CA ILE A 11 -7.04 32.14 2.20
C ILE A 11 -7.20 32.90 3.52
N VAL A 12 -6.58 32.42 4.60
CA VAL A 12 -6.64 33.09 5.91
C VAL A 12 -5.95 34.45 5.86
N ILE A 13 -4.77 34.55 5.23
CA ILE A 13 -4.03 35.82 5.08
C ILE A 13 -4.86 36.84 4.29
N VAL A 14 -5.51 36.39 3.21
CA VAL A 14 -6.39 37.25 2.40
C VAL A 14 -7.66 37.64 3.19
N SER A 15 -8.23 36.70 3.95
CA SER A 15 -9.45 36.93 4.77
C SER A 15 -9.23 37.90 5.93
N VAL A 16 -8.03 37.91 6.52
CA VAL A 16 -7.65 38.83 7.61
C VAL A 16 -7.25 40.23 7.07
N ASN A 17 -7.46 40.49 5.77
CA ASN A 17 -7.11 41.75 5.12
C ASN A 17 -5.61 42.07 5.17
N GLY A 18 -4.78 41.06 5.30
CA GLY A 18 -3.31 41.21 5.32
C GLY A 18 -2.70 41.54 3.97
N ILE A 19 -3.45 41.38 2.85
CA ILE A 19 -3.07 41.83 1.50
C ILE A 19 -4.24 42.62 0.96
N PRO A 20 -4.03 43.89 0.57
CA PRO A 20 -5.10 44.71 -0.02
C PRO A 20 -5.59 44.06 -1.33
N VAL A 21 -6.89 43.85 -1.41
CA VAL A 21 -7.55 43.21 -2.58
C VAL A 21 -7.24 43.97 -3.89
N HIS A 22 -6.94 45.24 -3.79
CA HIS A 22 -6.54 46.10 -4.91
C HIS A 22 -5.26 45.59 -5.61
N ASP A 23 -4.26 45.14 -4.86
CA ASP A 23 -3.00 44.64 -5.43
C ASP A 23 -3.18 43.29 -6.12
N LEU A 24 -4.10 42.45 -5.60
CA LEU A 24 -4.48 41.18 -6.23
C LEU A 24 -5.20 41.37 -7.57
N THR A 25 -6.07 42.38 -7.67
CA THR A 25 -6.79 42.68 -8.91
C THR A 25 -5.86 43.30 -9.97
N GLU A 26 -4.89 44.12 -9.56
CA GLU A 26 -3.84 44.63 -10.49
C GLU A 26 -2.92 43.50 -10.96
N PHE A 27 -2.54 42.56 -10.07
CA PHE A 27 -1.75 41.40 -10.43
C PHE A 27 -2.51 40.48 -11.39
N ALA A 28 -3.79 40.22 -11.12
CA ALA A 28 -4.65 39.42 -11.99
C ALA A 28 -4.87 40.07 -13.36
N ALA A 29 -4.92 41.39 -13.44
CA ALA A 29 -5.05 42.12 -14.71
C ALA A 29 -3.77 42.09 -15.57
N ARG A 30 -2.60 41.86 -14.97
CA ARG A 30 -1.31 41.72 -15.68
C ARG A 30 -1.01 40.30 -16.20
N VAL A 31 -1.78 39.31 -15.76
CA VAL A 31 -1.60 37.90 -16.14
C VAL A 31 -2.08 37.58 -17.57
N PRO A 32 -3.18 38.19 -18.10
CA PRO A 32 -3.68 37.83 -19.43
C PRO A 32 -2.66 38.12 -20.54
N GLY A 33 -2.32 37.09 -21.31
CA GLY A 33 -1.45 37.19 -22.48
C GLY A 33 0.04 36.90 -22.25
N ARG A 34 0.49 36.67 -21.01
CA ARG A 34 1.89 36.30 -20.74
C ARG A 34 2.03 34.79 -20.58
N TRP A 35 2.58 34.13 -21.59
CA TRP A 35 2.80 32.69 -21.66
C TRP A 35 3.67 32.13 -20.50
N GLU A 36 4.50 32.97 -19.91
CA GLU A 36 5.36 32.65 -18.76
C GLU A 36 4.56 32.18 -17.54
N TYR A 37 3.43 32.84 -17.23
CA TYR A 37 2.55 32.46 -16.11
C TYR A 37 1.78 31.16 -16.40
N THR A 38 1.45 30.92 -17.66
CA THR A 38 0.79 29.65 -18.08
C THR A 38 1.71 28.46 -17.87
N ILE A 39 3.00 28.58 -18.22
CA ILE A 39 4.00 27.53 -17.98
C ILE A 39 4.16 27.29 -16.49
N GLY A 40 4.28 28.34 -15.67
CA GLY A 40 4.36 28.22 -14.22
C GLY A 40 3.15 27.47 -13.63
N GLY A 41 1.94 27.85 -14.07
CA GLY A 41 0.70 27.19 -13.65
C GLY A 41 0.65 25.70 -14.02
N VAL A 42 1.06 25.35 -15.23
CA VAL A 42 1.12 23.96 -15.70
C VAL A 42 2.12 23.13 -14.87
N ILE A 43 3.29 23.68 -14.57
CA ILE A 43 4.30 22.99 -13.74
C ILE A 43 3.74 22.73 -12.34
N ILE A 44 3.14 23.73 -11.70
CA ILE A 44 2.54 23.60 -10.37
C ILE A 44 1.41 22.54 -10.40
N PHE A 45 0.58 22.56 -11.44
CA PHE A 45 -0.49 21.58 -11.62
C PHE A 45 0.05 20.16 -11.75
N LEU A 46 1.08 19.93 -12.57
CA LEU A 46 1.70 18.63 -12.75
C LEU A 46 2.36 18.11 -11.46
N VAL A 47 3.04 18.97 -10.71
CA VAL A 47 3.63 18.63 -9.42
C VAL A 47 2.52 18.25 -8.40
N SER A 48 1.44 19.01 -8.36
CA SER A 48 0.29 18.74 -7.49
C SER A 48 -0.36 17.40 -7.83
N LEU A 49 -0.55 17.13 -9.11
CA LEU A 49 -1.11 15.87 -9.60
C LEU A 49 -0.20 14.68 -9.24
N ARG A 50 1.11 14.84 -9.41
CA ARG A 50 2.10 13.82 -9.02
C ARG A 50 2.06 13.54 -7.51
N LEU A 51 1.93 14.56 -6.67
CA LEU A 51 1.83 14.40 -5.22
C LEU A 51 0.52 13.72 -4.80
N LEU A 52 -0.59 14.01 -5.47
CA LEU A 52 -1.86 13.31 -5.27
C LEU A 52 -1.74 11.82 -5.59
N PHE A 53 -1.16 11.48 -6.73
CA PHE A 53 -0.93 10.08 -7.10
C PHE A 53 0.05 9.37 -6.17
N ALA A 54 1.12 10.05 -5.74
CA ALA A 54 2.08 9.51 -4.78
C ALA A 54 1.46 9.29 -3.39
N SER A 55 0.52 10.13 -2.97
CA SER A 55 -0.22 9.97 -1.73
C SER A 55 -1.20 8.78 -1.79
N TRP A 56 -1.82 8.57 -2.95
CA TRP A 56 -2.73 7.43 -3.13
C TRP A 56 -1.99 6.10 -3.27
N SER A 57 -0.80 6.12 -3.89
CA SER A 57 0.04 4.93 -4.05
C SER A 57 0.73 4.48 -2.75
N ARG A 58 0.86 5.36 -1.77
CA ARG A 58 1.25 5.01 -0.39
C ARG A 58 0.03 4.44 0.34
N GLY A 59 -0.44 3.29 -0.13
CA GLY A 59 -1.37 2.45 0.64
C GLY A 59 -0.76 2.22 2.01
N GLY A 60 -1.46 2.68 3.05
CA GLY A 60 -0.96 2.69 4.41
C GLY A 60 -0.33 1.36 4.80
N SER A 61 0.83 1.42 5.39
CA SER A 61 1.33 0.34 6.21
C SER A 61 0.36 0.23 7.40
N ASN A 62 -0.66 -0.61 7.25
CA ASN A 62 -1.49 -0.98 8.37
C ASN A 62 -0.63 -1.84 9.28
N ASP A 63 -0.23 -1.28 10.42
CA ASP A 63 0.35 -2.08 11.48
C ASP A 63 -0.73 -3.05 11.97
N LEU A 64 -0.44 -4.34 11.85
CA LEU A 64 -1.30 -5.39 12.37
C LEU A 64 -1.07 -5.44 13.88
N THR A 65 -2.04 -5.02 14.65
CA THR A 65 -2.00 -5.10 16.11
C THR A 65 -2.70 -6.39 16.52
N PHE A 66 -1.96 -7.33 17.04
CA PHE A 66 -2.49 -8.55 17.64
C PHE A 66 -2.60 -8.37 19.15
N GLU A 67 -3.77 -8.58 19.67
CA GLU A 67 -4.04 -8.56 21.11
C GLU A 67 -3.89 -10.00 21.62
N ASN A 68 -2.78 -10.27 22.28
CA ASN A 68 -2.57 -11.56 22.94
C ASN A 68 -2.84 -11.39 24.44
N GLU A 69 -3.82 -12.11 24.96
CA GLU A 69 -4.29 -11.95 26.35
C GLU A 69 -3.21 -12.23 27.41
N ARG A 70 -2.08 -12.84 27.06
CA ARG A 70 -1.04 -13.26 28.02
C ARG A 70 0.25 -12.44 28.03
N GLU A 71 0.59 -11.72 26.96
CA GLU A 71 1.93 -11.09 26.83
C GLU A 71 1.95 -9.64 26.33
N GLY A 72 0.78 -8.97 26.22
CA GLY A 72 0.72 -7.58 25.76
C GLY A 72 0.47 -7.45 24.25
N LYS A 73 0.46 -6.20 23.78
CA LYS A 73 0.19 -5.89 22.36
C LYS A 73 1.45 -6.09 21.53
N ILE A 74 1.42 -7.04 20.63
CA ILE A 74 2.50 -7.25 19.66
C ILE A 74 2.14 -6.48 18.38
N HIS A 75 2.98 -5.51 18.02
CA HIS A 75 2.85 -4.77 16.78
C HIS A 75 3.76 -5.39 15.72
N VAL A 76 3.17 -6.05 14.74
CA VAL A 76 3.90 -6.58 13.59
C VAL A 76 3.53 -5.75 12.37
N SER A 77 4.52 -5.20 11.68
CA SER A 77 4.29 -4.53 10.41
C SER A 77 3.66 -5.50 9.41
N GLN A 78 2.56 -5.10 8.77
CA GLN A 78 1.92 -5.89 7.71
C GLN A 78 2.93 -6.34 6.65
N ARG A 79 3.86 -5.45 6.29
CA ARG A 79 4.89 -5.73 5.30
C ARG A 79 5.85 -6.83 5.75
N ALA A 80 6.31 -6.78 7.01
CA ALA A 80 7.18 -7.82 7.55
C ALA A 80 6.50 -9.19 7.55
N MET A 81 5.20 -9.23 7.84
CA MET A 81 4.38 -10.42 7.75
C MET A 81 4.26 -10.93 6.33
N GLU A 82 3.99 -10.05 5.36
CA GLU A 82 3.87 -10.39 3.95
C GLU A 82 5.20 -10.94 3.39
N ASP A 83 6.33 -10.31 3.75
CA ASP A 83 7.68 -10.75 3.34
C ASP A 83 8.01 -12.12 3.98
N TYR A 84 7.68 -12.32 5.25
CA TYR A 84 7.88 -13.59 5.95
C TYR A 84 7.09 -14.74 5.31
N ILE A 85 5.80 -14.53 5.02
CA ILE A 85 4.97 -15.54 4.36
C ILE A 85 5.44 -15.83 2.94
N SER A 86 5.89 -14.81 2.21
CA SER A 86 6.47 -14.98 0.88
C SER A 86 7.72 -15.84 0.91
N GLY A 87 8.57 -15.70 1.95
CA GLY A 87 9.78 -16.49 2.11
C GLY A 87 9.49 -17.99 2.12
N PHE A 88 8.75 -18.48 3.09
CA PHE A 88 8.48 -19.91 3.19
C PHE A 88 7.50 -20.46 2.13
N THR A 89 6.73 -19.59 1.46
CA THR A 89 5.93 -20.01 0.31
C THR A 89 6.84 -20.35 -0.88
N ASN A 90 7.95 -19.64 -1.06
CA ASN A 90 8.95 -19.95 -2.09
C ASN A 90 9.78 -21.23 -1.77
N ASP A 91 9.75 -21.70 -0.52
CA ASP A 91 10.39 -22.96 -0.14
C ASP A 91 9.59 -24.20 -0.55
N VAL A 92 8.31 -24.01 -0.91
CA VAL A 92 7.48 -25.10 -1.44
C VAL A 92 7.96 -25.48 -2.84
N TYR A 93 8.13 -26.78 -3.07
CA TYR A 93 8.65 -27.30 -4.34
C TYR A 93 7.84 -26.80 -5.54
N GLY A 94 8.57 -26.23 -6.50
CA GLY A 94 8.00 -25.71 -7.76
C GLY A 94 7.23 -24.39 -7.64
N VAL A 95 7.25 -23.74 -6.50
CA VAL A 95 6.66 -22.43 -6.30
C VAL A 95 7.76 -21.37 -6.23
N PHE A 96 7.61 -20.27 -6.96
CA PHE A 96 8.57 -19.17 -6.95
C PHE A 96 7.91 -17.82 -7.22
N GLY A 97 8.65 -16.73 -6.86
CA GLY A 97 8.19 -15.36 -7.09
C GLY A 97 6.89 -15.04 -6.36
N SER A 98 6.67 -15.63 -5.20
CA SER A 98 5.49 -15.41 -4.40
C SER A 98 5.42 -13.98 -3.88
N LYS A 99 4.24 -13.41 -3.93
CA LYS A 99 3.89 -12.13 -3.30
C LYS A 99 2.65 -12.33 -2.46
N CYS A 100 2.80 -12.07 -1.18
CA CYS A 100 1.71 -12.18 -0.22
C CYS A 100 1.03 -10.84 0.03
N ARG A 101 -0.24 -10.90 0.39
CA ARG A 101 -0.98 -9.82 1.04
C ARG A 101 -1.75 -10.40 2.21
N VAL A 102 -1.62 -9.72 3.34
CA VAL A 102 -2.28 -10.13 4.59
C VAL A 102 -3.29 -9.07 4.98
N LYS A 103 -4.45 -9.51 5.44
CA LYS A 103 -5.47 -8.64 6.04
C LYS A 103 -5.92 -9.22 7.35
N LEU A 104 -6.01 -8.39 8.38
CA LEU A 104 -6.63 -8.76 9.64
C LEU A 104 -8.14 -8.62 9.52
N LEU A 105 -8.88 -9.67 9.86
CA LEU A 105 -10.32 -9.66 9.98
C LEU A 105 -10.76 -9.19 11.38
N LYS A 106 -12.05 -8.93 11.54
CA LYS A 106 -12.63 -8.41 12.79
C LYS A 106 -12.50 -9.37 13.98
N ASP A 107 -12.37 -10.68 13.71
CA ASP A 107 -12.31 -11.75 14.73
C ASP A 107 -10.86 -12.13 15.09
N ASN A 108 -9.90 -11.21 14.95
CA ASN A 108 -8.47 -11.46 15.17
C ASN A 108 -7.89 -12.61 14.31
N GLN A 109 -8.56 -12.95 13.22
CA GLN A 109 -8.12 -13.94 12.24
C GLN A 109 -7.45 -13.28 11.05
N LEU A 110 -6.53 -14.00 10.40
CA LEU A 110 -5.84 -13.52 9.20
C LEU A 110 -6.48 -14.07 7.92
N SER A 111 -6.64 -13.22 6.93
CA SER A 111 -6.88 -13.61 5.55
C SER A 111 -5.60 -13.37 4.74
N VAL A 112 -5.11 -14.44 4.11
CA VAL A 112 -3.85 -14.42 3.36
C VAL A 112 -4.14 -14.65 1.88
N ARG A 113 -3.65 -13.75 1.03
CA ARG A 113 -3.72 -13.89 -0.43
C ARG A 113 -2.31 -14.01 -1.00
N ILE A 114 -2.05 -15.11 -1.69
CA ILE A 114 -0.75 -15.43 -2.27
C ILE A 114 -0.88 -15.39 -3.79
N ASN A 115 0.01 -14.64 -4.44
CA ASN A 115 0.19 -14.69 -5.89
C ASN A 115 1.59 -15.23 -6.15
N ALA A 116 1.70 -16.35 -6.84
CA ALA A 116 2.96 -17.01 -7.12
C ALA A 116 3.04 -17.47 -8.58
N SER A 117 4.22 -17.89 -8.99
CA SER A 117 4.45 -18.63 -10.23
C SER A 117 4.71 -20.09 -9.88
N ILE A 118 4.38 -21.00 -10.80
CA ILE A 118 4.58 -22.44 -10.62
C ILE A 118 5.39 -22.98 -11.79
N GLU A 119 6.22 -23.99 -11.52
CA GLU A 119 6.99 -24.69 -12.56
C GLU A 119 6.07 -25.56 -13.43
N PRO A 120 6.37 -25.72 -14.74
CA PRO A 120 5.61 -26.60 -15.61
C PRO A 120 5.76 -28.06 -15.18
N GLY A 121 4.66 -28.81 -15.27
CA GLY A 121 4.64 -30.24 -14.92
C GLY A 121 4.29 -30.55 -13.47
N ILE A 122 4.07 -29.56 -12.65
CA ILE A 122 3.68 -29.73 -11.24
C ILE A 122 2.16 -29.85 -11.10
N ASN A 123 1.71 -30.69 -10.20
CA ASN A 123 0.30 -30.85 -9.87
C ASN A 123 -0.22 -29.63 -9.08
N ILE A 124 -0.97 -28.76 -9.75
CA ILE A 124 -1.47 -27.50 -9.15
C ILE A 124 -2.35 -27.75 -7.91
N PRO A 125 -3.32 -28.64 -7.90
CA PRO A 125 -4.12 -28.96 -6.70
C PRO A 125 -3.27 -29.34 -5.49
N ASP A 126 -2.38 -30.31 -5.65
CA ASP A 126 -1.54 -30.82 -4.54
C ASP A 126 -0.62 -29.74 -3.99
N THR A 127 0.03 -28.98 -4.88
CA THR A 127 0.89 -27.85 -4.50
C THR A 127 0.10 -26.73 -3.80
N THR A 128 -1.12 -26.46 -4.26
CA THR A 128 -2.01 -25.48 -3.60
C THR A 128 -2.32 -25.90 -2.16
N ASP A 129 -2.64 -27.16 -1.95
CA ASP A 129 -2.97 -27.67 -0.62
C ASP A 129 -1.74 -27.70 0.29
N GLU A 130 -0.56 -28.00 -0.25
CA GLU A 130 0.70 -27.93 0.47
C GLU A 130 1.01 -26.48 0.91
N VAL A 131 0.90 -25.52 0.00
CA VAL A 131 1.08 -24.09 0.32
C VAL A 131 0.11 -23.66 1.42
N LYS A 132 -1.18 -23.97 1.31
CA LYS A 132 -2.18 -23.62 2.32
C LYS A 132 -1.84 -24.21 3.69
N ARG A 133 -1.43 -25.48 3.73
CA ARG A 133 -1.07 -26.17 4.96
C ARG A 133 0.18 -25.57 5.60
N THR A 134 1.20 -25.30 4.80
CA THR A 134 2.47 -24.68 5.23
C THR A 134 2.22 -23.28 5.80
N VAL A 135 1.43 -22.48 5.12
CA VAL A 135 1.07 -21.13 5.57
C VAL A 135 0.33 -21.14 6.89
N LYS A 136 -0.73 -21.96 7.02
CA LYS A 136 -1.50 -22.07 8.27
C LYS A 136 -0.63 -22.52 9.43
N LYS A 137 0.19 -23.54 9.22
CA LYS A 137 1.09 -24.10 10.24
C LYS A 137 2.12 -23.08 10.73
N ASN A 138 2.77 -22.39 9.82
CA ASN A 138 3.84 -21.44 10.16
C ASN A 138 3.29 -20.19 10.85
N ILE A 139 2.18 -19.64 10.38
CA ILE A 139 1.54 -18.49 11.02
C ILE A 139 1.09 -18.84 12.44
N MET A 140 0.45 -19.99 12.62
CA MET A 140 0.01 -20.44 13.95
C MET A 140 1.19 -20.64 14.90
N ASN A 141 2.30 -21.21 14.43
CA ASN A 141 3.48 -21.49 15.25
C ASN A 141 4.25 -20.24 15.65
N VAL A 142 4.33 -19.23 14.79
CA VAL A 142 5.19 -18.04 15.00
C VAL A 142 4.41 -16.89 15.63
N ILE A 143 3.15 -16.73 15.27
CA ILE A 143 2.35 -15.58 15.65
C ILE A 143 1.25 -15.95 16.63
N GLY A 144 0.84 -17.23 16.63
CA GLY A 144 -0.24 -17.71 17.48
C GLY A 144 -1.65 -17.28 17.04
N VAL A 145 -1.79 -16.83 15.78
CA VAL A 145 -3.05 -16.33 15.23
C VAL A 145 -3.59 -17.32 14.21
N ASP A 146 -4.89 -17.56 14.23
CA ASP A 146 -5.55 -18.45 13.28
C ASP A 146 -5.73 -17.77 11.92
N VAL A 147 -5.64 -18.58 10.86
CA VAL A 147 -5.82 -18.13 9.47
C VAL A 147 -7.18 -18.61 8.98
N ALA A 148 -8.11 -17.68 8.83
CA ALA A 148 -9.46 -17.94 8.36
C ALA A 148 -9.47 -18.45 6.91
N ASP A 149 -8.74 -17.78 6.03
CA ASP A 149 -8.70 -18.11 4.61
C ASP A 149 -7.32 -17.90 4.00
N VAL A 150 -6.94 -18.85 3.12
CA VAL A 150 -5.72 -18.76 2.31
C VAL A 150 -6.10 -18.93 0.84
N ALA A 151 -6.09 -17.83 0.09
CA ALA A 151 -6.33 -17.82 -1.34
C ALA A 151 -4.99 -17.83 -2.11
N VAL A 152 -4.76 -18.88 -2.90
CA VAL A 152 -3.55 -19.02 -3.73
C VAL A 152 -3.91 -18.83 -5.19
N TYR A 153 -3.16 -17.96 -5.87
CA TYR A 153 -3.32 -17.64 -7.30
C TYR A 153 -1.99 -17.87 -8.03
N PHE A 154 -1.94 -18.83 -8.92
CA PHE A 154 -0.80 -19.00 -9.83
C PHE A 154 -1.04 -18.18 -11.09
N LYS A 155 -0.19 -17.14 -11.27
CA LYS A 155 -0.33 -16.21 -12.41
C LYS A 155 0.45 -16.63 -13.63
N HIS A 156 1.55 -17.33 -13.45
CA HIS A 156 2.44 -17.75 -14.52
C HIS A 156 2.88 -19.18 -14.30
N ILE A 157 2.95 -19.93 -15.42
CA ILE A 157 3.62 -21.24 -15.47
C ILE A 157 4.90 -20.99 -16.24
N LYS A 158 6.04 -20.96 -15.56
CA LYS A 158 7.37 -20.70 -16.13
C LYS A 158 8.41 -21.58 -15.46
N ALA A 159 9.46 -21.96 -16.21
CA ALA A 159 10.64 -22.53 -15.60
C ALA A 159 11.34 -21.48 -14.71
N LYS A 160 11.91 -21.94 -13.60
CA LYS A 160 12.72 -21.08 -12.73
C LYS A 160 14.05 -20.80 -13.46
N GLU A 161 14.31 -19.54 -13.76
CA GLU A 161 15.62 -19.10 -14.27
C GLU A 161 16.68 -19.14 -13.19
#